data_73b8f413bb3e6fe05dfb7046a755f2d4
#
_entry.id   73b8f413bb3e6fe05dfb7046a755f2d4
#
_cell.length_a   1.000
_cell.length_b   1.000
_cell.length_c   1.000
_cell.angle_alpha   90.00
_cell.angle_beta   90.00
_cell.angle_gamma   90.00
#
_symmetry.space_group_name_H-M   'P 1'
#
loop_
_entity.id
_entity.type
_entity.pdbx_description
1 polymer ?
#
loop_
_entity_poly.entity_id
_entity_poly.type
_entity_poly.pdbx_seq_one_letter_code
_entity_poly.pdbx_strand_id
1 'polypeptide(L)'
;MAQSNDDYRTKYRPRRYDQMWQGLEYPAIKRLRREEEMIRYPRGLIFCSDYGCGKTTAARIRGMRTSCWNYKQHTCEPCGDCPGCRAAMSKAQGPDYFEMDGTQERLRSAIDYALRKSSIAKHHSHPLIPRVFFVDEAHRANAKTQETLLKDIEDHQQAIFILSTTQPDKLDPAIRKRCTLYRFDPPSVEQVVPRLERIVQLEELNVEPGVLVRIAEVKKCVPRDCLGVLYDLTFDNKDISMSRLEEYLGPELEAATPYVSR
;
A
#
# COMPACT_ATOMS: atom_id res chain seq x y z
N MET A 1 -7.32 -20.15 22.57
CA MET A 1 -6.49 -19.58 21.46
C MET A 1 -6.31 -18.11 21.79
N ALA A 2 -5.09 -17.63 22.00
CA ALA A 2 -4.84 -16.22 22.27
C ALA A 2 -5.25 -15.43 21.02
N GLN A 3 -6.24 -14.55 21.16
CA GLN A 3 -6.56 -13.57 20.12
C GLN A 3 -5.30 -12.73 19.91
N SER A 4 -4.72 -12.77 18.71
CA SER A 4 -3.66 -11.85 18.36
C SER A 4 -4.25 -10.44 18.40
N ASN A 5 -3.79 -9.65 19.36
CA ASN A 5 -4.24 -8.26 19.57
C ASN A 5 -3.62 -7.34 18.49
N ASP A 6 -3.63 -7.81 17.24
CA ASP A 6 -3.04 -7.09 16.12
C ASP A 6 -3.98 -5.95 15.69
N ASP A 7 -3.43 -4.74 15.66
CA ASP A 7 -4.07 -3.55 15.11
C ASP A 7 -4.71 -3.85 13.74
N TYR A 8 -5.98 -3.44 13.56
CA TYR A 8 -6.74 -3.67 12.32
C TYR A 8 -6.05 -3.12 11.08
N ARG A 9 -5.26 -2.06 11.20
CA ARG A 9 -4.42 -1.52 10.12
C ARG A 9 -3.37 -2.52 9.61
N THR A 10 -2.97 -3.47 10.44
CA THR A 10 -2.04 -4.55 10.12
C THR A 10 -2.78 -5.84 9.77
N LYS A 11 -3.73 -6.25 10.60
CA LYS A 11 -4.51 -7.49 10.45
C LYS A 11 -5.29 -7.54 9.14
N TYR A 12 -5.92 -6.43 8.74
CA TYR A 12 -6.77 -6.32 7.55
C TYR A 12 -6.09 -5.62 6.37
N ARG A 13 -4.77 -5.52 6.39
CA ARG A 13 -4.03 -4.98 5.24
C ARG A 13 -4.22 -5.88 4.03
N PRO A 14 -4.65 -5.33 2.87
CA PRO A 14 -4.78 -6.10 1.64
C PRO A 14 -3.50 -6.84 1.26
N ARG A 15 -3.63 -8.10 0.84
CA ARG A 15 -2.55 -8.96 0.35
C ARG A 15 -2.69 -9.29 -1.13
N ARG A 16 -3.76 -8.81 -1.75
CA ARG A 16 -4.12 -9.01 -3.15
C ARG A 16 -4.73 -7.74 -3.71
N TYR A 17 -4.65 -7.54 -5.02
CA TYR A 17 -5.26 -6.37 -5.65
C TYR A 17 -6.78 -6.36 -5.52
N ASP A 18 -7.44 -7.53 -5.54
CA ASP A 18 -8.89 -7.65 -5.36
C ASP A 18 -9.37 -7.25 -3.94
N GLN A 19 -8.46 -7.18 -2.98
CA GLN A 19 -8.74 -6.73 -1.62
C GLN A 19 -8.51 -5.23 -1.41
N MET A 20 -7.94 -4.53 -2.41
CA MET A 20 -7.75 -3.07 -2.31
C MET A 20 -9.10 -2.36 -2.23
N TRP A 21 -9.18 -1.36 -1.36
CA TRP A 21 -10.45 -0.71 -1.01
C TRP A 21 -11.06 0.08 -2.17
N GLN A 22 -10.24 0.60 -3.08
CA GLN A 22 -10.67 1.29 -4.29
C GLN A 22 -11.37 0.37 -5.31
N GLY A 23 -11.21 -0.95 -5.15
CA GLY A 23 -11.78 -1.92 -6.08
C GLY A 23 -10.96 -2.16 -7.35
N LEU A 24 -11.32 -3.22 -8.09
CA LEU A 24 -10.55 -3.69 -9.24
C LEU A 24 -10.63 -2.76 -10.46
N GLU A 25 -11.70 -2.01 -10.60
CA GLU A 25 -11.90 -1.07 -11.71
C GLU A 25 -11.20 0.27 -11.49
N TYR A 26 -10.65 0.51 -10.30
CA TYR A 26 -9.89 1.72 -10.04
C TYR A 26 -8.65 1.80 -10.96
N PRO A 27 -8.42 2.93 -11.65
CA PRO A 27 -7.45 3.00 -12.75
C PRO A 27 -6.04 2.52 -12.40
N ALA A 28 -5.53 2.88 -11.22
CA ALA A 28 -4.20 2.42 -10.79
C ALA A 28 -4.17 0.90 -10.56
N ILE A 29 -5.18 0.34 -9.90
CA ILE A 29 -5.27 -1.11 -9.61
C ILE A 29 -5.44 -1.90 -10.91
N LYS A 30 -6.35 -1.46 -11.77
CA LYS A 30 -6.60 -2.08 -13.09
C LYS A 30 -5.33 -2.12 -13.94
N ARG A 31 -4.58 -1.02 -13.95
CA ARG A 31 -3.31 -0.94 -14.68
C ARG A 31 -2.23 -1.87 -14.10
N LEU A 32 -2.06 -1.87 -12.76
CA LEU A 32 -1.10 -2.76 -12.09
C LEU A 32 -1.40 -4.23 -12.40
N ARG A 33 -2.67 -4.65 -12.34
CA ARG A 33 -3.07 -6.01 -12.67
C ARG A 33 -2.79 -6.37 -14.13
N ARG A 34 -3.10 -5.46 -15.05
CA ARG A 34 -2.82 -5.68 -16.48
C ARG A 34 -1.33 -5.85 -16.77
N GLU A 35 -0.47 -5.11 -16.07
CA GLU A 35 0.99 -5.29 -16.18
C GLU A 35 1.45 -6.66 -15.70
N GLU A 36 0.84 -7.18 -14.61
CA GLU A 36 1.10 -8.54 -14.13
C GLU A 36 0.63 -9.63 -15.11
N GLU A 37 -0.56 -9.47 -15.67
CA GLU A 37 -1.15 -10.39 -16.65
C GLU A 37 -0.32 -10.46 -17.93
N MET A 38 0.17 -9.32 -18.41
CA MET A 38 0.95 -9.20 -19.64
C MET A 38 2.45 -9.44 -19.44
N ILE A 39 2.92 -9.57 -18.19
CA ILE A 39 4.36 -9.63 -17.84
C ILE A 39 5.11 -8.48 -18.51
N ARG A 40 4.51 -7.29 -18.47
CA ARG A 40 5.06 -6.08 -19.07
C ARG A 40 5.09 -4.94 -18.06
N TYR A 41 6.26 -4.63 -17.54
CA TYR A 41 6.45 -3.72 -16.44
C TYR A 41 7.16 -2.43 -16.87
N PRO A 42 6.66 -1.24 -16.45
CA PRO A 42 7.46 -0.02 -16.48
C PRO A 42 8.64 -0.16 -15.54
N ARG A 43 9.79 0.41 -15.89
CA ARG A 43 10.98 0.38 -15.01
C ARG A 43 10.84 1.26 -13.79
N GLY A 44 10.21 2.42 -13.94
CA GLY A 44 9.95 3.37 -12.87
C GLY A 44 8.46 3.64 -12.70
N LEU A 45 7.97 3.55 -11.46
CA LEU A 45 6.60 3.86 -11.08
C LEU A 45 6.64 4.92 -9.96
N ILE A 46 5.77 5.91 -10.05
CA ILE A 46 5.51 6.86 -8.97
C ILE A 46 4.12 6.56 -8.41
N PHE A 47 4.06 6.15 -7.15
CA PHE A 47 2.81 5.99 -6.41
C PHE A 47 2.52 7.25 -5.62
N CYS A 48 1.50 7.98 -6.02
CA CYS A 48 1.15 9.28 -5.44
C CYS A 48 -0.24 9.24 -4.81
N SER A 49 -0.35 9.72 -3.60
CA SER A 49 -1.61 10.04 -2.90
C SER A 49 -1.29 10.68 -1.56
N ASP A 50 -2.32 11.11 -0.84
CA ASP A 50 -2.23 11.42 0.59
C ASP A 50 -1.88 10.18 1.41
N TYR A 51 -1.62 10.36 2.71
CA TYR A 51 -1.30 9.26 3.63
C TYR A 51 -2.48 8.27 3.75
N GLY A 52 -2.18 7.00 3.91
CA GLY A 52 -3.18 5.97 4.25
C GLY A 52 -3.99 5.38 3.11
N CYS A 53 -3.84 5.87 1.85
CA CYS A 53 -4.65 5.44 0.69
C CYS A 53 -4.11 4.18 -0.05
N GLY A 54 -3.13 3.46 0.49
CA GLY A 54 -2.74 2.15 -0.03
C GLY A 54 -1.50 2.09 -0.92
N LYS A 55 -0.71 3.17 -1.10
CA LYS A 55 0.56 3.18 -1.87
C LYS A 55 1.50 2.03 -1.48
N THR A 56 1.89 2.01 -0.20
CA THR A 56 2.78 0.97 0.37
C THR A 56 2.16 -0.43 0.27
N THR A 57 0.84 -0.54 0.42
CA THR A 57 0.12 -1.81 0.25
C THR A 57 0.22 -2.33 -1.18
N ALA A 58 -0.03 -1.48 -2.18
CA ALA A 58 0.08 -1.86 -3.59
C ALA A 58 1.52 -2.24 -3.97
N ALA A 59 2.53 -1.52 -3.45
CA ALA A 59 3.94 -1.85 -3.66
C ALA A 59 4.29 -3.23 -3.08
N ARG A 60 3.80 -3.54 -1.87
CA ARG A 60 4.00 -4.86 -1.25
C ARG A 60 3.27 -5.98 -1.97
N ILE A 61 2.05 -5.74 -2.49
CA ILE A 61 1.35 -6.73 -3.33
C ILE A 61 2.20 -7.05 -4.57
N ARG A 62 2.77 -6.05 -5.23
CA ARG A 62 3.71 -6.26 -6.32
C ARG A 62 4.96 -7.02 -5.86
N GLY A 63 5.54 -6.66 -4.73
CA GLY A 63 6.66 -7.38 -4.12
C GLY A 63 6.33 -8.85 -3.79
N MET A 64 5.14 -9.10 -3.24
CA MET A 64 4.65 -10.46 -3.04
C MET A 64 4.53 -11.22 -4.35
N ARG A 65 4.01 -10.59 -5.40
CA ARG A 65 3.89 -11.21 -6.72
C ARG A 65 5.25 -11.62 -7.28
N THR A 66 6.23 -10.73 -7.16
CA THR A 66 7.62 -10.97 -7.59
C THR A 66 8.28 -12.10 -6.80
N SER A 67 8.04 -12.17 -5.50
CA SER A 67 8.66 -13.14 -4.58
C SER A 67 7.84 -14.43 -4.39
N CYS A 68 6.70 -14.58 -5.07
CA CYS A 68 5.76 -15.67 -4.83
C CYS A 68 6.31 -17.02 -5.31
N TRP A 69 6.43 -18.00 -4.39
CA TRP A 69 6.87 -19.35 -4.73
C TRP A 69 5.82 -20.15 -5.52
N ASN A 70 4.54 -19.79 -5.31
CA ASN A 70 3.40 -20.41 -6.01
C ASN A 70 2.98 -19.56 -7.22
N TYR A 71 3.96 -18.95 -7.91
CA TYR A 71 3.69 -18.16 -9.09
C TYR A 71 2.95 -19.01 -10.14
N LYS A 72 1.79 -18.53 -10.57
CA LYS A 72 1.07 -19.10 -11.71
C LYS A 72 1.07 -18.06 -12.83
N GLN A 73 1.54 -18.46 -13.99
CA GLN A 73 1.40 -17.68 -15.22
C GLN A 73 -0.10 -17.42 -15.44
N HIS A 74 -0.47 -16.27 -15.93
CA HIS A 74 -1.86 -15.84 -16.13
C HIS A 74 -2.66 -15.47 -14.88
N THR A 75 -2.07 -15.43 -13.68
CA THR A 75 -2.70 -14.82 -12.51
C THR A 75 -1.98 -13.52 -12.16
N CYS A 76 -2.75 -12.44 -11.92
CA CYS A 76 -2.18 -11.17 -11.46
C CYS A 76 -2.00 -11.11 -9.94
N GLU A 77 -2.50 -12.10 -9.21
CA GLU A 77 -2.53 -12.10 -7.76
C GLU A 77 -1.44 -13.00 -7.15
N PRO A 78 -0.75 -12.55 -6.07
CA PRO A 78 0.13 -13.43 -5.29
C PRO A 78 -0.71 -14.45 -4.49
N CYS A 79 -0.10 -15.56 -4.07
CA CYS A 79 -0.82 -16.54 -3.23
C CYS A 79 -1.06 -16.01 -1.81
N GLY A 80 -0.28 -15.04 -1.33
CA GLY A 80 -0.41 -14.41 -0.01
C GLY A 80 0.26 -15.14 1.16
N ASP A 81 0.50 -16.44 1.06
CA ASP A 81 0.83 -17.30 2.22
C ASP A 81 2.19 -18.01 2.13
N CYS A 82 2.83 -18.08 0.97
CA CYS A 82 4.15 -18.70 0.87
C CYS A 82 5.23 -17.85 1.58
N PRO A 83 6.41 -18.41 1.89
CA PRO A 83 7.48 -17.68 2.55
C PRO A 83 7.88 -16.38 1.84
N GLY A 84 7.91 -16.36 0.49
CA GLY A 84 8.21 -15.15 -0.28
C GLY A 84 7.15 -14.07 -0.11
N CYS A 85 5.86 -14.41 -0.14
CA CYS A 85 4.77 -13.46 0.12
C CYS A 85 4.80 -12.92 1.56
N ARG A 86 5.02 -13.80 2.55
CA ARG A 86 5.12 -13.36 3.96
C ARG A 86 6.31 -12.43 4.19
N ALA A 87 7.47 -12.71 3.58
CA ALA A 87 8.63 -11.85 3.66
C ALA A 87 8.36 -10.44 3.10
N ALA A 88 7.75 -10.35 1.91
CA ALA A 88 7.38 -9.07 1.30
C ALA A 88 6.36 -8.28 2.14
N MET A 89 5.42 -8.94 2.82
CA MET A 89 4.44 -8.28 3.70
C MET A 89 5.03 -7.77 5.02
N SER A 90 5.99 -8.48 5.59
CA SER A 90 6.57 -8.16 6.92
C SER A 90 7.70 -7.14 6.87
N LYS A 91 7.94 -6.45 5.74
CA LYS A 91 9.12 -5.60 5.50
C LYS A 91 10.45 -6.36 5.57
N ALA A 92 10.45 -7.67 5.71
CA ALA A 92 11.65 -8.45 5.59
C ALA A 92 12.13 -8.36 4.14
N GLN A 93 13.37 -7.95 3.96
CA GLN A 93 13.98 -7.90 2.64
C GLN A 93 14.01 -9.33 2.06
N GLY A 94 13.12 -9.57 1.11
CA GLY A 94 13.11 -10.82 0.36
C GLY A 94 14.19 -10.82 -0.71
N PRO A 95 14.43 -11.96 -1.38
CA PRO A 95 15.42 -12.04 -2.46
C PRO A 95 15.06 -11.17 -3.68
N ASP A 96 13.78 -10.87 -3.87
CA ASP A 96 13.26 -10.18 -5.05
C ASP A 96 12.43 -8.92 -4.73
N TYR A 97 12.30 -8.55 -3.45
CA TYR A 97 11.63 -7.35 -2.98
C TYR A 97 12.46 -6.63 -1.91
N PHE A 98 12.75 -5.36 -2.14
CA PHE A 98 13.53 -4.50 -1.25
C PHE A 98 12.73 -3.24 -0.93
N GLU A 99 12.40 -3.04 0.35
CA GLU A 99 11.68 -1.86 0.84
C GLU A 99 12.65 -0.95 1.61
N MET A 100 12.68 0.32 1.24
CA MET A 100 13.56 1.36 1.78
C MET A 100 12.77 2.61 2.06
N ASP A 101 13.22 3.43 3.00
CA ASP A 101 12.64 4.73 3.34
C ASP A 101 13.49 5.86 2.76
N GLY A 102 12.87 6.80 2.06
CA GLY A 102 13.53 7.98 1.51
C GLY A 102 14.17 8.90 2.53
N THR A 103 13.76 8.78 3.82
CA THR A 103 14.34 9.55 4.94
C THR A 103 15.67 8.98 5.45
N GLN A 104 16.05 7.77 5.03
CA GLN A 104 17.27 7.12 5.52
C GLN A 104 18.51 7.88 5.07
N GLU A 105 19.36 8.25 6.01
CA GLU A 105 20.66 8.92 5.72
C GLU A 105 21.55 8.10 4.77
N ARG A 106 21.44 6.77 4.80
CA ARG A 106 22.20 5.84 3.98
C ARG A 106 21.37 5.19 2.87
N LEU A 107 20.30 5.86 2.41
CA LEU A 107 19.43 5.32 1.35
C LEU A 107 20.24 4.85 0.13
N ARG A 108 21.21 5.64 -0.34
CA ARG A 108 22.06 5.25 -1.48
C ARG A 108 22.80 3.94 -1.23
N SER A 109 23.42 3.79 -0.06
CA SER A 109 24.13 2.54 0.29
C SER A 109 23.19 1.35 0.38
N ALA A 110 21.95 1.55 0.83
CA ALA A 110 20.93 0.51 0.88
C ALA A 110 20.51 0.05 -0.53
N ILE A 111 20.34 1.01 -1.46
CA ILE A 111 20.03 0.71 -2.87
C ILE A 111 21.19 -0.07 -3.51
N ASP A 112 22.43 0.41 -3.36
CA ASP A 112 23.62 -0.26 -3.90
C ASP A 112 23.79 -1.68 -3.36
N TYR A 113 23.53 -1.88 -2.08
CA TYR A 113 23.54 -3.21 -1.47
C TYR A 113 22.46 -4.13 -2.06
N ALA A 114 21.23 -3.61 -2.19
CA ALA A 114 20.10 -4.36 -2.76
C ALA A 114 20.34 -4.70 -4.23
N LEU A 115 20.91 -3.79 -5.02
CA LEU A 115 21.27 -4.04 -6.42
C LEU A 115 22.37 -5.10 -6.55
N ARG A 116 23.40 -5.07 -5.70
CA ARG A 116 24.43 -6.13 -5.65
C ARG A 116 23.83 -7.49 -5.25
N LYS A 117 22.98 -7.54 -4.24
CA LYS A 117 22.26 -8.77 -3.88
C LYS A 117 21.38 -9.27 -5.02
N SER A 118 20.77 -8.36 -5.77
CA SER A 118 19.89 -8.71 -6.88
C SER A 118 20.63 -9.32 -8.08
N SER A 119 21.94 -9.17 -8.18
CA SER A 119 22.77 -9.82 -9.22
C SER A 119 22.91 -11.34 -9.02
N ILE A 120 22.65 -11.81 -7.78
CA ILE A 120 22.62 -13.26 -7.47
C ILE A 120 21.32 -13.85 -8.04
N ALA A 121 21.36 -15.08 -8.56
CA ALA A 121 20.22 -15.73 -9.22
C ALA A 121 18.92 -15.60 -8.42
N LYS A 122 17.80 -15.38 -9.12
CA LYS A 122 16.46 -15.34 -8.53
C LYS A 122 16.15 -16.65 -7.82
N HIS A 123 15.69 -16.59 -6.58
CA HIS A 123 15.58 -17.77 -5.74
C HIS A 123 14.41 -18.68 -6.13
N HIS A 124 13.23 -18.14 -6.47
CA HIS A 124 12.02 -18.92 -6.78
C HIS A 124 11.05 -18.21 -7.75
N SER A 125 11.32 -16.97 -8.14
CA SER A 125 10.43 -16.20 -9.01
C SER A 125 10.61 -16.56 -10.48
N HIS A 126 9.58 -16.30 -11.27
CA HIS A 126 9.64 -16.49 -12.71
C HIS A 126 10.73 -15.60 -13.34
N PRO A 127 11.60 -16.12 -14.25
CA PRO A 127 12.74 -15.37 -14.79
C PRO A 127 12.38 -14.04 -15.46
N LEU A 128 11.17 -13.93 -16.01
CA LEU A 128 10.70 -12.73 -16.70
C LEU A 128 10.10 -11.66 -15.77
N ILE A 129 9.90 -11.97 -14.47
CA ILE A 129 9.36 -10.97 -13.53
C ILE A 129 10.53 -10.21 -12.92
N PRO A 130 10.57 -8.86 -13.08
CA PRO A 130 11.64 -8.04 -12.51
C PRO A 130 11.57 -8.01 -10.98
N ARG A 131 12.70 -7.74 -10.34
CA ARG A 131 12.78 -7.43 -8.91
C ARG A 131 12.18 -6.07 -8.61
N VAL A 132 11.65 -5.92 -7.41
CA VAL A 132 11.00 -4.67 -6.98
C VAL A 132 11.86 -3.97 -5.93
N PHE A 133 12.23 -2.73 -6.23
CA PHE A 133 12.86 -1.79 -5.32
C PHE A 133 11.85 -0.72 -4.96
N PHE A 134 11.36 -0.74 -3.74
CA PHE A 134 10.38 0.20 -3.25
C PHE A 134 11.04 1.23 -2.33
N VAL A 135 10.90 2.51 -2.67
CA VAL A 135 11.36 3.64 -1.87
C VAL A 135 10.14 4.40 -1.38
N ASP A 136 9.83 4.28 -0.09
CA ASP A 136 8.74 5.04 0.53
C ASP A 136 9.20 6.47 0.84
N GLU A 137 8.29 7.44 0.78
CA GLU A 137 8.57 8.88 0.96
C GLU A 137 9.77 9.38 0.10
N ALA A 138 9.85 8.92 -1.14
CA ALA A 138 10.98 9.17 -2.05
C ALA A 138 11.32 10.66 -2.25
N HIS A 139 10.36 11.57 -2.06
CA HIS A 139 10.58 13.02 -2.14
C HIS A 139 11.49 13.57 -1.01
N ARG A 140 11.76 12.77 0.03
CA ARG A 140 12.67 13.13 1.13
C ARG A 140 14.13 12.77 0.83
N ALA A 141 14.37 11.98 -0.23
CA ALA A 141 15.72 11.71 -0.68
C ALA A 141 16.40 13.00 -1.17
N ASN A 142 17.67 13.18 -0.82
CA ASN A 142 18.44 14.33 -1.28
C ASN A 142 18.65 14.32 -2.82
N ALA A 143 18.96 15.47 -3.40
CA ALA A 143 19.11 15.63 -4.86
C ALA A 143 20.10 14.65 -5.49
N LYS A 144 21.26 14.41 -4.83
CA LYS A 144 22.28 13.47 -5.31
C LYS A 144 21.75 12.03 -5.36
N THR A 145 20.96 11.63 -4.36
CA THR A 145 20.34 10.29 -4.33
C THR A 145 19.27 10.17 -5.41
N GLN A 146 18.47 11.22 -5.65
CA GLN A 146 17.47 11.23 -6.72
C GLN A 146 18.14 11.15 -8.11
N GLU A 147 19.22 11.89 -8.35
CA GLU A 147 19.99 11.79 -9.60
C GLU A 147 20.52 10.38 -9.85
N THR A 148 21.01 9.72 -8.79
CA THR A 148 21.52 8.36 -8.92
C THR A 148 20.40 7.34 -9.13
N LEU A 149 19.24 7.52 -8.45
CA LEU A 149 18.04 6.71 -8.68
C LEU A 149 17.59 6.78 -10.15
N LEU A 150 17.69 7.95 -10.77
CA LEU A 150 17.37 8.09 -12.20
C LEU A 150 18.26 7.19 -13.06
N LYS A 151 19.56 7.15 -12.80
CA LYS A 151 20.51 6.26 -13.50
C LYS A 151 20.16 4.78 -13.24
N ASP A 152 19.84 4.42 -11.99
CA ASP A 152 19.44 3.03 -11.67
C ASP A 152 18.18 2.61 -12.43
N ILE A 153 17.17 3.50 -12.55
CA ILE A 153 15.95 3.25 -13.32
C ILE A 153 16.27 3.03 -14.82
N GLU A 154 17.26 3.75 -15.36
CA GLU A 154 17.66 3.63 -16.75
C GLU A 154 18.50 2.38 -17.03
N ASP A 155 19.41 2.03 -16.14
CA ASP A 155 20.44 1.01 -16.37
C ASP A 155 19.98 -0.41 -16.02
N HIS A 156 19.12 -0.57 -15.00
CA HIS A 156 18.73 -1.89 -14.48
C HIS A 156 17.47 -2.46 -15.15
N GLN A 157 17.64 -3.16 -16.28
CA GLN A 157 16.52 -3.72 -17.07
C GLN A 157 15.68 -4.77 -16.34
N GLN A 158 16.23 -5.47 -15.35
CA GLN A 158 15.53 -6.51 -14.57
C GLN A 158 15.04 -6.02 -13.21
N ALA A 159 14.90 -4.71 -13.05
CA ALA A 159 14.39 -4.07 -11.85
C ALA A 159 13.20 -3.17 -12.14
N ILE A 160 12.26 -3.10 -11.20
CA ILE A 160 11.20 -2.11 -11.13
C ILE A 160 11.49 -1.25 -9.91
N PHE A 161 11.56 0.06 -10.11
CA PHE A 161 11.66 1.04 -9.03
C PHE A 161 10.29 1.65 -8.79
N ILE A 162 9.76 1.48 -7.57
CA ILE A 162 8.50 2.09 -7.14
C ILE A 162 8.85 3.20 -6.15
N LEU A 163 8.54 4.43 -6.51
CA LEU A 163 8.77 5.62 -5.70
C LEU A 163 7.43 6.09 -5.11
N SER A 164 7.23 5.90 -3.82
CA SER A 164 6.03 6.40 -3.13
C SER A 164 6.23 7.83 -2.67
N THR A 165 5.24 8.67 -2.85
CA THR A 165 5.31 10.07 -2.42
C THR A 165 3.92 10.66 -2.17
N THR A 166 3.84 11.59 -1.21
CA THR A 166 2.70 12.50 -1.04
C THR A 166 2.91 13.82 -1.80
N GLN A 167 4.16 14.11 -2.22
CA GLN A 167 4.55 15.37 -2.84
C GLN A 167 5.33 15.11 -4.14
N PRO A 168 4.62 14.74 -5.24
CA PRO A 168 5.26 14.37 -6.49
C PRO A 168 6.08 15.52 -7.10
N ASP A 169 5.73 16.76 -6.82
CA ASP A 169 6.43 17.93 -7.34
C ASP A 169 7.82 18.13 -6.71
N LYS A 170 8.09 17.51 -5.57
CA LYS A 170 9.42 17.49 -4.94
C LYS A 170 10.36 16.43 -5.51
N LEU A 171 9.85 15.52 -6.33
CA LEU A 171 10.71 14.60 -7.09
C LEU A 171 11.37 15.33 -8.25
N ASP A 172 12.60 14.94 -8.55
CA ASP A 172 13.34 15.47 -9.70
C ASP A 172 12.50 15.41 -10.98
N PRO A 173 12.43 16.49 -11.78
CA PRO A 173 11.67 16.52 -13.03
C PRO A 173 12.06 15.42 -14.02
N ALA A 174 13.32 14.98 -14.03
CA ALA A 174 13.78 13.89 -14.90
C ALA A 174 13.22 12.55 -14.46
N ILE A 175 13.15 12.27 -13.14
CA ILE A 175 12.49 11.09 -12.58
C ILE A 175 11.00 11.09 -12.98
N ARG A 176 10.31 12.23 -12.81
CA ARG A 176 8.89 12.35 -13.17
C ARG A 176 8.61 12.07 -14.65
N LYS A 177 9.51 12.47 -15.54
CA LYS A 177 9.38 12.21 -16.99
C LYS A 177 9.66 10.76 -17.37
N ARG A 178 10.45 10.02 -16.58
CA ARG A 178 10.86 8.63 -16.85
C ARG A 178 9.96 7.61 -16.19
N CYS A 179 9.25 8.00 -15.14
CA CYS A 179 8.39 7.10 -14.37
C CYS A 179 6.92 7.25 -14.76
N THR A 180 6.19 6.16 -14.66
CA THR A 180 4.75 6.16 -14.82
C THR A 180 4.06 6.53 -13.51
N LEU A 181 3.17 7.51 -13.55
CA LEU A 181 2.41 7.96 -12.38
C LEU A 181 1.17 7.10 -12.16
N TYR A 182 0.97 6.66 -10.91
CA TYR A 182 -0.20 5.97 -10.38
C TYR A 182 -0.75 6.77 -9.20
N ARG A 183 -1.98 7.24 -9.32
CA ARG A 183 -2.68 7.93 -8.24
C ARG A 183 -3.52 6.95 -7.44
N PHE A 184 -3.50 7.09 -6.12
CA PHE A 184 -4.30 6.30 -5.18
C PHE A 184 -5.15 7.25 -4.35
N ASP A 185 -6.27 7.68 -4.90
CA ASP A 185 -7.20 8.53 -4.18
C ASP A 185 -7.96 7.73 -3.12
N PRO A 186 -8.46 8.36 -2.05
CA PRO A 186 -9.34 7.70 -1.11
C PRO A 186 -10.52 7.04 -1.84
N PRO A 187 -10.97 5.85 -1.41
CA PRO A 187 -12.19 5.24 -1.94
C PRO A 187 -13.42 6.05 -1.53
N SER A 188 -14.58 5.77 -2.15
CA SER A 188 -15.83 6.41 -1.75
C SER A 188 -16.42 5.77 -0.49
N VAL A 189 -17.43 6.42 0.12
CA VAL A 189 -18.15 5.87 1.29
C VAL A 189 -18.75 4.51 0.96
N GLU A 190 -19.33 4.36 -0.25
CA GLU A 190 -19.92 3.11 -0.74
C GLU A 190 -18.89 1.97 -0.91
N GLN A 191 -17.63 2.32 -1.05
CA GLN A 191 -16.52 1.34 -1.11
C GLN A 191 -15.94 1.02 0.27
N VAL A 192 -15.91 2.01 1.18
CA VAL A 192 -15.34 1.88 2.53
C VAL A 192 -16.28 1.11 3.45
N VAL A 193 -17.56 1.49 3.50
CA VAL A 193 -18.53 0.95 4.46
C VAL A 193 -18.65 -0.58 4.36
N PRO A 194 -18.82 -1.20 3.18
CA PRO A 194 -18.89 -2.66 3.08
C PRO A 194 -17.62 -3.38 3.56
N ARG A 195 -16.44 -2.72 3.46
CA ARG A 195 -15.19 -3.27 3.98
C ARG A 195 -15.14 -3.22 5.50
N LEU A 196 -15.61 -2.14 6.11
CA LEU A 196 -15.74 -2.02 7.57
C LEU A 196 -16.79 -3.00 8.10
N GLU A 197 -17.96 -3.14 7.45
CA GLU A 197 -18.99 -4.12 7.80
C GLU A 197 -18.44 -5.55 7.80
N ARG A 198 -17.63 -5.89 6.80
CA ARG A 198 -16.98 -7.20 6.76
C ARG A 198 -16.06 -7.42 7.96
N ILE A 199 -15.35 -6.40 8.41
CA ILE A 199 -14.47 -6.48 9.59
C ILE A 199 -15.32 -6.60 10.86
N VAL A 200 -16.38 -5.81 10.97
CA VAL A 200 -17.36 -5.91 12.08
C VAL A 200 -17.87 -7.34 12.24
N GLN A 201 -18.25 -8.00 11.14
CA GLN A 201 -18.68 -9.40 11.14
C GLN A 201 -17.56 -10.37 11.59
N LEU A 202 -16.32 -10.18 11.10
CA LEU A 202 -15.18 -11.04 11.41
C LEU A 202 -14.71 -10.91 12.86
N GLU A 203 -14.87 -9.74 13.46
CA GLU A 203 -14.51 -9.44 14.86
C GLU A 203 -15.68 -9.63 15.82
N GLU A 204 -16.87 -9.99 15.30
CA GLU A 204 -18.10 -10.16 16.09
C GLU A 204 -18.41 -8.90 16.93
N LEU A 205 -18.36 -7.72 16.27
CA LEU A 205 -18.66 -6.44 16.88
C LEU A 205 -20.14 -6.12 16.75
N ASN A 206 -20.70 -5.45 17.76
CA ASN A 206 -22.05 -4.88 17.72
C ASN A 206 -21.94 -3.37 17.43
N VAL A 207 -22.31 -2.95 16.25
CA VAL A 207 -22.15 -1.55 15.79
C VAL A 207 -23.49 -0.95 15.46
N GLU A 208 -23.80 0.19 16.07
CA GLU A 208 -25.04 0.93 15.84
C GLU A 208 -25.14 1.38 14.37
N PRO A 209 -26.35 1.36 13.76
CA PRO A 209 -26.55 1.85 12.40
C PRO A 209 -26.05 3.29 12.20
N GLY A 210 -25.33 3.53 11.09
CA GLY A 210 -24.78 4.84 10.76
C GLY A 210 -23.35 5.11 11.28
N VAL A 211 -22.88 4.40 12.30
CA VAL A 211 -21.54 4.58 12.88
C VAL A 211 -20.45 4.40 11.83
N LEU A 212 -20.51 3.34 11.02
CA LEU A 212 -19.48 3.08 9.99
C LEU A 212 -19.47 4.13 8.87
N VAL A 213 -20.64 4.65 8.50
CA VAL A 213 -20.77 5.76 7.55
C VAL A 213 -20.11 7.00 8.15
N ARG A 214 -20.42 7.30 9.42
CA ARG A 214 -19.85 8.45 10.11
C ARG A 214 -18.33 8.37 10.24
N ILE A 215 -17.77 7.20 10.56
CA ILE A 215 -16.32 6.97 10.55
C ILE A 215 -15.73 7.28 9.16
N ALA A 216 -16.35 6.75 8.09
CA ALA A 216 -15.88 6.97 6.73
C ALA A 216 -15.89 8.46 6.35
N GLU A 217 -16.95 9.19 6.67
CA GLU A 217 -17.09 10.62 6.40
C GLU A 217 -16.03 11.45 7.14
N VAL A 218 -15.93 11.29 8.46
CA VAL A 218 -15.01 12.08 9.29
C VAL A 218 -13.55 11.80 8.91
N LYS A 219 -13.20 10.54 8.65
CA LYS A 219 -11.86 10.15 8.21
C LYS A 219 -11.66 10.27 6.69
N LYS A 220 -12.56 10.98 5.98
CA LYS A 220 -12.46 11.26 4.53
C LYS A 220 -12.19 10.00 3.71
N CYS A 221 -12.80 8.89 4.12
CA CYS A 221 -12.64 7.58 3.50
C CYS A 221 -11.19 7.06 3.44
N VAL A 222 -10.25 7.60 4.23
CA VAL A 222 -8.87 7.10 4.28
C VAL A 222 -8.85 5.75 5.00
N PRO A 223 -8.52 4.63 4.33
CA PRO A 223 -8.66 3.29 4.88
C PRO A 223 -7.90 3.06 6.19
N ARG A 224 -6.67 3.58 6.29
CA ARG A 224 -5.84 3.47 7.50
C ARG A 224 -6.50 4.12 8.70
N ASP A 225 -7.08 5.31 8.50
CA ASP A 225 -7.65 6.10 9.58
C ASP A 225 -9.00 5.54 10.01
N CYS A 226 -9.82 5.07 9.04
CA CYS A 226 -11.06 4.37 9.35
C CYS A 226 -10.82 3.10 10.17
N LEU A 227 -9.81 2.30 9.80
CA LEU A 227 -9.41 1.11 10.55
C LEU A 227 -8.87 1.44 11.94
N GLY A 228 -8.13 2.55 12.05
CA GLY A 228 -7.63 3.04 13.33
C GLY A 228 -8.77 3.34 14.30
N VAL A 229 -9.73 4.17 13.89
CA VAL A 229 -10.89 4.51 14.71
C VAL A 229 -11.67 3.26 15.11
N LEU A 230 -11.96 2.37 14.15
CA LEU A 230 -12.70 1.14 14.45
C LEU A 230 -11.96 0.27 15.47
N TYR A 231 -10.64 0.13 15.33
CA TYR A 231 -9.80 -0.62 16.28
C TYR A 231 -9.81 0.01 17.67
N ASP A 232 -9.57 1.31 17.76
CA ASP A 232 -9.49 2.03 19.04
C ASP A 232 -10.82 1.96 19.80
N LEU A 233 -11.95 2.03 19.10
CA LEU A 233 -13.29 1.87 19.69
C LEU A 233 -13.55 0.46 20.21
N THR A 234 -12.84 -0.57 19.73
CA THR A 234 -13.02 -1.95 20.19
C THR A 234 -12.16 -2.33 21.40
N PHE A 235 -11.27 -1.44 21.84
CA PHE A 235 -10.28 -1.77 22.87
C PHE A 235 -10.91 -2.18 24.19
N ASP A 236 -11.94 -1.48 24.62
CA ASP A 236 -12.62 -1.71 25.91
C ASP A 236 -13.93 -2.47 25.78
N ASN A 237 -14.61 -2.40 24.65
CA ASN A 237 -15.93 -2.96 24.46
C ASN A 237 -16.21 -3.26 22.97
N LYS A 238 -16.93 -4.36 22.70
CA LYS A 238 -17.38 -4.74 21.36
C LYS A 238 -18.65 -3.97 20.90
N ASP A 239 -19.31 -3.26 21.80
CA ASP A 239 -20.49 -2.43 21.48
C ASP A 239 -20.05 -1.02 21.11
N ILE A 240 -20.33 -0.62 19.89
CA ILE A 240 -19.91 0.68 19.33
C ILE A 240 -21.18 1.48 18.99
N SER A 241 -21.51 2.45 19.85
CA SER A 241 -22.62 3.38 19.65
C SER A 241 -22.17 4.69 18.99
N MET A 242 -23.14 5.45 18.47
CA MET A 242 -22.87 6.78 17.92
C MET A 242 -22.30 7.73 18.98
N SER A 243 -22.85 7.70 20.20
CA SER A 243 -22.37 8.53 21.30
C SER A 243 -20.92 8.25 21.67
N ARG A 244 -20.52 6.98 21.66
CA ARG A 244 -19.14 6.57 21.93
C ARG A 244 -18.18 7.02 20.81
N LEU A 245 -18.63 6.96 19.56
CA LEU A 245 -17.87 7.49 18.43
C LEU A 245 -17.67 9.00 18.55
N GLU A 246 -18.72 9.75 18.90
CA GLU A 246 -18.69 11.20 19.09
C GLU A 246 -17.75 11.59 20.24
N GLU A 247 -17.81 10.89 21.35
CA GLU A 247 -16.90 11.08 22.49
C GLU A 247 -15.43 10.83 22.06
N TYR A 248 -15.17 9.75 21.32
CA TYR A 248 -13.83 9.42 20.83
C TYR A 248 -13.28 10.47 19.84
N LEU A 249 -14.12 10.93 18.93
CA LEU A 249 -13.70 11.89 17.90
C LEU A 249 -13.59 13.33 18.44
N GLY A 250 -14.34 13.66 19.50
CA GLY A 250 -14.27 14.97 20.16
C GLY A 250 -14.30 16.16 19.19
N PRO A 251 -13.36 17.11 19.29
CA PRO A 251 -13.34 18.32 18.47
C PRO A 251 -13.17 18.09 16.96
N GLU A 252 -12.73 16.91 16.52
CA GLU A 252 -12.63 16.60 15.08
C GLU A 252 -14.00 16.62 14.38
N LEU A 253 -15.09 16.43 15.14
CA LEU A 253 -16.46 16.47 14.63
C LEU A 253 -16.91 17.89 14.24
N GLU A 254 -16.45 18.90 14.93
CA GLU A 254 -16.81 20.31 14.65
C GLU A 254 -16.19 20.83 13.35
N ALA A 255 -15.06 20.22 12.93
CA ALA A 255 -14.35 20.59 11.71
C ALA A 255 -14.84 19.87 10.44
N ALA A 256 -15.62 18.79 10.59
CA ALA A 256 -16.17 18.03 9.47
C ALA A 256 -17.49 18.63 8.99
N THR A 257 -17.41 19.67 8.14
CA THR A 257 -18.59 20.17 7.41
C THR A 257 -19.17 19.04 6.56
N PRO A 258 -20.51 18.83 6.54
CA PRO A 258 -21.10 17.74 5.77
C PRO A 258 -20.73 17.90 4.29
N TYR A 259 -20.26 16.80 3.69
CA TYR A 259 -19.99 16.72 2.27
C TYR A 259 -21.31 16.85 1.50
N VAL A 260 -21.57 18.07 1.02
CA VAL A 260 -22.68 18.31 0.08
C VAL A 260 -22.20 17.83 -1.28
N SER A 261 -22.74 16.68 -1.71
CA SER A 261 -22.57 16.17 -3.07
C SER A 261 -23.02 17.23 -4.08
N ARG A 262 -22.12 17.69 -4.92
CA ARG A 262 -22.42 18.37 -6.17
C ARG A 262 -22.28 17.41 -7.34
#